data_91bb100a57e30381ff8f98ba451bb971
#
_entry.id   91bb100a57e30381ff8f98ba451bb971
#
_cell.length_a   1.000
_cell.length_b   1.000
_cell.length_c   1.000
_cell.angle_alpha   90.00
_cell.angle_beta   90.00
_cell.angle_gamma   90.00
#
_symmetry.space_group_name_H-M   'P 1'
#
loop_
_entity.id
_entity.type
_entity.pdbx_description
1 polymer ?
#
loop_
_entity_poly.entity_id
_entity_poly.type
_entity_poly.pdbx_seq_one_letter_code
_entity_poly.pdbx_strand_id
1 'polypeptide(L)'
;MSTRVLYISYTGLLDPLGQSQVLQYVLGLAREHRMTLLPFEKPAALADAARLAEVRAQCEAAGVRWHHLRYHNRPNLPATLYDLVCGIRAGVRLARECGAQVVHCRSYIAGLMGLAVKRATGAKYIFDMRGFWPDERVDGGIWRKTSLQYRVFKAVERRLFLGADHVVSLTRAGVREFERFDYLQGRVPPVSVIPTCTNLDLFRPVPPAAPSSSFTLGYIGSVGSWYMFEEVAKVVRMLFDAQPDARFKVINKGGHDAIRQALGQAGVDLSRVDIKAVSYDQVGVEVGGMDAGIFFIKPAWSKRASCPTRMGEFLACGKPCLANGGVGDVEEDFVQTGTGVPIRDWSDATLRDALAQLLALTRQPGMAERCRQAAEDRFSLAGGVREYSAIYRRLSGQGAS
;
A
#
# COMPACT_ATOMS: atom_id res chain seq x y z
N MET A 1 9.60 15.09 -24.17
CA MET A 1 10.73 15.62 -23.33
C MET A 1 10.64 15.02 -21.93
N SER A 2 11.77 14.82 -21.23
CA SER A 2 11.81 14.20 -19.89
C SER A 2 11.52 15.24 -18.81
N THR A 3 10.52 15.01 -17.93
CA THR A 3 10.24 15.89 -16.78
C THR A 3 11.26 15.65 -15.67
N ARG A 4 11.73 16.71 -15.02
CA ARG A 4 12.58 16.62 -13.83
C ARG A 4 11.71 16.62 -12.58
N VAL A 5 11.82 15.53 -11.81
CA VAL A 5 10.94 15.26 -10.65
C VAL A 5 11.79 15.09 -9.39
N LEU A 6 11.43 15.81 -8.33
CA LEU A 6 11.85 15.51 -6.97
C LEU A 6 10.75 14.70 -6.27
N TYR A 7 11.05 13.45 -5.92
CA TYR A 7 10.15 12.59 -5.17
C TYR A 7 10.55 12.57 -3.70
N ILE A 8 9.64 12.95 -2.80
CA ILE A 8 9.88 13.00 -1.35
C ILE A 8 9.02 11.93 -0.66
N SER A 9 9.65 11.07 0.13
CA SER A 9 8.97 10.02 0.92
C SER A 9 9.47 10.01 2.36
N TYR A 10 8.55 10.06 3.33
CA TYR A 10 8.91 9.87 4.74
C TYR A 10 9.04 8.39 5.13
N THR A 11 8.84 7.49 4.16
CA THR A 11 9.13 6.05 4.23
C THR A 11 10.43 5.76 3.48
N GLY A 12 11.35 5.05 4.14
CA GLY A 12 12.62 4.66 3.55
C GLY A 12 12.49 3.57 2.49
N LEU A 13 13.41 3.50 1.53
CA LEU A 13 13.44 2.46 0.50
C LEU A 13 13.86 1.10 1.04
N LEU A 14 14.60 1.08 2.15
CA LEU A 14 15.06 -0.15 2.78
C LEU A 14 13.95 -0.86 3.56
N ASP A 15 12.84 -0.16 3.84
CA ASP A 15 11.65 -0.76 4.44
C ASP A 15 10.85 -1.57 3.39
N PRO A 16 10.15 -2.65 3.77
CA PRO A 16 9.32 -3.45 2.84
C PRO A 16 8.29 -2.63 2.06
N LEU A 17 7.61 -1.71 2.75
CA LEU A 17 6.64 -0.82 2.12
C LEU A 17 7.32 0.17 1.15
N GLY A 18 8.51 0.65 1.50
CA GLY A 18 9.29 1.52 0.63
C GLY A 18 9.73 0.81 -0.64
N GLN A 19 10.10 -0.47 -0.53
CA GLN A 19 10.48 -1.27 -1.69
C GLN A 19 9.32 -1.50 -2.65
N SER A 20 8.19 -1.95 -2.15
CA SER A 20 7.02 -2.26 -3.00
C SER A 20 6.31 -1.02 -3.51
N GLN A 21 6.23 0.06 -2.70
CA GLN A 21 5.34 1.20 -2.96
C GLN A 21 6.07 2.54 -3.22
N VAL A 22 7.41 2.56 -3.23
CA VAL A 22 8.20 3.75 -3.60
C VAL A 22 9.24 3.37 -4.65
N LEU A 23 10.15 2.44 -4.33
CA LEU A 23 11.26 2.08 -5.22
C LEU A 23 10.76 1.59 -6.58
N GLN A 24 9.81 0.64 -6.60
CA GLN A 24 9.28 0.08 -7.85
C GLN A 24 8.66 1.15 -8.76
N TYR A 25 7.90 2.09 -8.19
CA TYR A 25 7.35 3.20 -8.96
C TYR A 25 8.44 4.14 -9.50
N VAL A 26 9.40 4.50 -8.66
CA VAL A 26 10.47 5.42 -9.05
C VAL A 26 11.35 4.82 -10.14
N LEU A 27 11.69 3.53 -10.05
CA LEU A 27 12.44 2.80 -11.10
C LEU A 27 11.66 2.77 -12.43
N GLY A 28 10.34 2.52 -12.36
CA GLY A 28 9.48 2.57 -13.54
C GLY A 28 9.41 3.96 -14.17
N LEU A 29 9.24 4.99 -13.35
CA LEU A 29 9.15 6.40 -13.79
C LEU A 29 10.48 6.94 -14.35
N ALA A 30 11.61 6.43 -13.85
CA ALA A 30 12.93 6.82 -14.31
C ALA A 30 13.22 6.47 -15.78
N ARG A 31 12.43 5.54 -16.37
CA ARG A 31 12.52 5.22 -17.80
C ARG A 31 12.12 6.41 -18.70
N GLU A 32 11.27 7.31 -18.21
CA GLU A 32 10.76 8.45 -18.99
C GLU A 32 11.13 9.80 -18.38
N HIS A 33 11.42 9.86 -17.07
CA HIS A 33 11.63 11.08 -16.31
C HIS A 33 12.97 11.09 -15.58
N ARG A 34 13.51 12.28 -15.30
CA ARG A 34 14.71 12.42 -14.47
C ARG A 34 14.32 12.48 -13.00
N MET A 35 14.53 11.38 -12.30
CA MET A 35 14.09 11.21 -10.91
C MET A 35 15.20 11.56 -9.93
N THR A 36 14.90 12.46 -8.98
CA THR A 36 15.67 12.70 -7.76
C THR A 36 14.81 12.28 -6.59
N LEU A 37 15.31 11.41 -5.72
CA LEU A 37 14.57 10.78 -4.64
C LEU A 37 15.13 11.18 -3.29
N LEU A 38 14.25 11.64 -2.38
CA LEU A 38 14.57 12.05 -1.01
C LEU A 38 13.72 11.25 -0.01
N PRO A 39 14.14 10.02 0.36
CA PRO A 39 13.50 9.24 1.41
C PRO A 39 14.14 9.48 2.78
N PHE A 40 13.46 9.01 3.83
CA PHE A 40 13.97 8.95 5.21
C PHE A 40 14.22 7.51 5.62
N GLU A 41 15.49 7.14 5.79
CA GLU A 41 15.90 5.77 6.10
C GLU A 41 16.07 5.56 7.61
N LYS A 42 15.58 4.42 8.12
CA LYS A 42 15.74 4.05 9.52
C LYS A 42 17.20 3.67 9.81
N PRO A 43 17.77 4.08 10.96
CA PRO A 43 19.14 3.74 11.32
C PRO A 43 19.46 2.25 11.27
N ALA A 44 18.52 1.42 11.74
CA ALA A 44 18.66 -0.04 11.72
C ALA A 44 18.72 -0.61 10.30
N ALA A 45 17.94 -0.02 9.36
CA ALA A 45 17.97 -0.44 7.97
C ALA A 45 19.24 0.02 7.24
N LEU A 46 19.79 1.19 7.60
CA LEU A 46 21.08 1.67 7.08
C LEU A 46 22.28 0.83 7.55
N ALA A 47 22.15 0.08 8.65
CA ALA A 47 23.17 -0.82 9.14
C ALA A 47 23.31 -2.10 8.30
N ASP A 48 22.31 -2.45 7.51
CA ASP A 48 22.36 -3.55 6.53
C ASP A 48 23.09 -3.07 5.25
N ALA A 49 24.41 -3.21 5.25
CA ALA A 49 25.26 -2.75 4.16
C ALA A 49 24.99 -3.46 2.84
N ALA A 50 24.63 -4.75 2.88
CA ALA A 50 24.33 -5.54 1.69
C ALA A 50 23.05 -5.03 1.02
N ARG A 51 22.00 -4.82 1.81
CA ARG A 51 20.71 -4.30 1.33
C ARG A 51 20.84 -2.86 0.82
N LEU A 52 21.62 -2.04 1.52
CA LEU A 52 21.90 -0.66 1.10
C LEU A 52 22.61 -0.62 -0.26
N ALA A 53 23.63 -1.48 -0.45
CA ALA A 53 24.37 -1.57 -1.71
C ALA A 53 23.47 -2.05 -2.87
N GLU A 54 22.62 -3.04 -2.61
CA GLU A 54 21.66 -3.56 -3.60
C GLU A 54 20.70 -2.46 -4.09
N VAL A 55 20.03 -1.76 -3.17
CA VAL A 55 19.08 -0.69 -3.52
C VAL A 55 19.79 0.48 -4.22
N ARG A 56 21.00 0.80 -3.80
CA ARG A 56 21.83 1.83 -4.45
C ARG A 56 22.14 1.43 -5.89
N ALA A 57 22.59 0.21 -6.13
CA ALA A 57 22.87 -0.29 -7.47
C ALA A 57 21.63 -0.26 -8.38
N GLN A 58 20.44 -0.61 -7.85
CA GLN A 58 19.19 -0.52 -8.60
C GLN A 58 18.86 0.93 -8.99
N CYS A 59 19.03 1.89 -8.08
CA CYS A 59 18.80 3.30 -8.34
C CYS A 59 19.80 3.83 -9.39
N GLU A 60 21.09 3.51 -9.26
CA GLU A 60 22.15 3.93 -10.19
C GLU A 60 21.92 3.37 -11.60
N ALA A 61 21.59 2.09 -11.70
CA ALA A 61 21.28 1.42 -12.98
C ALA A 61 20.08 2.07 -13.70
N ALA A 62 19.11 2.59 -12.94
CA ALA A 62 17.96 3.30 -13.48
C ALA A 62 18.19 4.82 -13.66
N GLY A 63 19.36 5.36 -13.35
CA GLY A 63 19.66 6.79 -13.41
C GLY A 63 18.92 7.64 -12.36
N VAL A 64 18.47 7.03 -11.28
CA VAL A 64 17.80 7.71 -10.15
C VAL A 64 18.84 8.30 -9.20
N ARG A 65 18.74 9.60 -8.93
CA ARG A 65 19.57 10.25 -7.92
C ARG A 65 18.95 10.03 -6.53
N TRP A 66 19.54 9.13 -5.75
CA TRP A 66 19.05 8.82 -4.41
C TRP A 66 19.81 9.58 -3.34
N HIS A 67 19.11 10.50 -2.63
CA HIS A 67 19.61 11.26 -1.48
C HIS A 67 18.75 10.92 -0.29
N HIS A 68 19.26 10.16 0.67
CA HIS A 68 18.49 9.83 1.87
C HIS A 68 18.83 10.74 3.06
N LEU A 69 17.83 10.95 3.92
CA LEU A 69 18.01 11.51 5.25
C LEU A 69 17.79 10.40 6.29
N ARG A 70 18.36 10.59 7.47
CA ARG A 70 18.13 9.68 8.60
C ARG A 70 16.77 9.96 9.20
N TYR A 71 15.99 8.92 9.44
CA TYR A 71 14.71 8.96 10.13
C TYR A 71 14.91 8.98 11.64
N HIS A 72 14.21 9.87 12.34
CA HIS A 72 14.20 9.97 13.81
C HIS A 72 12.80 9.73 14.34
N ASN A 73 12.65 8.95 15.43
CA ASN A 73 11.37 8.60 16.03
C ASN A 73 11.26 8.89 17.53
N ARG A 74 12.32 9.33 18.17
CA ARG A 74 12.36 9.62 19.61
C ARG A 74 13.11 10.92 19.91
N PRO A 75 12.49 11.81 20.72
CA PRO A 75 11.08 11.81 21.15
C PRO A 75 10.15 12.16 19.97
N ASN A 76 8.96 11.54 19.88
CA ASN A 76 8.14 11.52 18.67
C ASN A 76 7.95 12.87 17.96
N LEU A 77 7.36 13.87 18.65
CA LEU A 77 7.04 15.15 18.02
C LEU A 77 8.29 15.99 17.70
N PRO A 78 9.26 16.19 18.61
CA PRO A 78 10.49 16.91 18.31
C PRO A 78 11.30 16.27 17.17
N ALA A 79 11.40 14.93 17.14
CA ALA A 79 12.09 14.21 16.08
C ALA A 79 11.42 14.44 14.72
N THR A 80 10.09 14.36 14.66
CA THR A 80 9.34 14.64 13.42
C THR A 80 9.51 16.08 12.95
N LEU A 81 9.54 17.06 13.88
CA LEU A 81 9.79 18.47 13.52
C LEU A 81 11.21 18.68 13.02
N TYR A 82 12.20 18.04 13.63
CA TYR A 82 13.57 18.06 13.17
C TYR A 82 13.70 17.48 11.75
N ASP A 83 13.12 16.30 11.52
CA ASP A 83 13.09 15.66 10.22
C ASP A 83 12.39 16.53 9.17
N LEU A 84 11.29 17.19 9.54
CA LEU A 84 10.57 18.11 8.66
C LEU A 84 11.46 19.28 8.24
N VAL A 85 12.18 19.90 9.18
CA VAL A 85 13.10 21.03 8.89
C VAL A 85 14.26 20.57 8.00
N CYS A 86 14.88 19.43 8.32
CA CYS A 86 15.94 18.84 7.52
C CYS A 86 15.44 18.49 6.11
N GLY A 87 14.27 17.89 6.01
CA GLY A 87 13.63 17.53 4.74
C GLY A 87 13.27 18.72 3.88
N ILE A 88 12.77 19.81 4.48
CA ILE A 88 12.52 21.07 3.75
C ILE A 88 13.82 21.65 3.19
N ARG A 89 14.87 21.76 4.02
CA ARG A 89 16.17 22.30 3.58
C ARG A 89 16.77 21.46 2.45
N ALA A 90 16.81 20.14 2.63
CA ALA A 90 17.32 19.21 1.62
C ALA A 90 16.47 19.25 0.35
N GLY A 91 15.14 19.23 0.49
CA GLY A 91 14.19 19.25 -0.62
C GLY A 91 14.32 20.53 -1.47
N VAL A 92 14.39 21.69 -0.85
CA VAL A 92 14.58 22.97 -1.57
C VAL A 92 15.93 23.01 -2.28
N ARG A 93 17.01 22.56 -1.62
CA ARG A 93 18.34 22.47 -2.23
C ARG A 93 18.31 21.53 -3.44
N LEU A 94 17.86 20.30 -3.28
CA LEU A 94 17.81 19.29 -4.35
C LEU A 94 16.91 19.72 -5.51
N ALA A 95 15.76 20.36 -5.21
CA ALA A 95 14.87 20.87 -6.24
C ALA A 95 15.53 21.94 -7.12
N ARG A 96 16.35 22.84 -6.51
CA ARG A 96 17.14 23.82 -7.25
C ARG A 96 18.27 23.17 -8.06
N GLU A 97 19.02 22.26 -7.45
CA GLU A 97 20.15 21.56 -8.09
C GLU A 97 19.71 20.74 -9.31
N CYS A 98 18.58 20.03 -9.22
CA CYS A 98 18.06 19.23 -10.34
C CYS A 98 17.13 20.02 -11.27
N GLY A 99 16.79 21.27 -10.92
CA GLY A 99 15.82 22.09 -11.67
C GLY A 99 14.44 21.43 -11.71
N ALA A 100 13.94 20.93 -10.57
CA ALA A 100 12.69 20.18 -10.47
C ALA A 100 11.51 21.00 -11.04
N GLN A 101 10.78 20.40 -11.97
CA GLN A 101 9.53 20.95 -12.51
C GLN A 101 8.32 20.47 -11.68
N VAL A 102 8.45 19.26 -11.10
CA VAL A 102 7.43 18.63 -10.26
C VAL A 102 8.07 18.16 -8.96
N VAL A 103 7.41 18.43 -7.83
CA VAL A 103 7.69 17.80 -6.54
C VAL A 103 6.54 16.85 -6.21
N HIS A 104 6.83 15.56 -6.14
CA HIS A 104 5.87 14.51 -5.79
C HIS A 104 6.10 14.09 -4.34
N CYS A 105 5.08 14.21 -3.51
CA CYS A 105 5.19 13.97 -2.07
C CYS A 105 4.24 12.89 -1.60
N ARG A 106 4.81 11.82 -1.05
CA ARG A 106 4.07 10.69 -0.53
C ARG A 106 3.71 10.90 0.94
N SER A 107 2.40 11.03 1.20
CA SER A 107 1.80 11.21 2.52
C SER A 107 2.04 12.62 3.13
N TYR A 108 1.53 12.85 4.32
CA TYR A 108 1.34 14.17 4.94
C TYR A 108 2.65 14.89 5.29
N ILE A 109 3.60 14.18 5.92
CA ILE A 109 4.88 14.80 6.34
C ILE A 109 5.70 15.21 5.12
N ALA A 110 5.81 14.32 4.12
CA ALA A 110 6.44 14.67 2.85
C ALA A 110 5.66 15.78 2.12
N GLY A 111 4.33 15.78 2.23
CA GLY A 111 3.46 16.82 1.70
C GLY A 111 3.78 18.22 2.23
N LEU A 112 4.05 18.36 3.54
CA LEU A 112 4.50 19.63 4.12
C LEU A 112 5.84 20.09 3.56
N MET A 113 6.79 19.15 3.34
CA MET A 113 8.06 19.44 2.70
C MET A 113 7.83 19.93 1.25
N GLY A 114 6.95 19.25 0.51
CA GLY A 114 6.59 19.61 -0.87
C GLY A 114 5.96 20.99 -1.01
N LEU A 115 5.08 21.39 -0.09
CA LEU A 115 4.54 22.75 -0.09
C LEU A 115 5.63 23.81 0.10
N ALA A 116 6.63 23.54 0.95
CA ALA A 116 7.75 24.44 1.14
C ALA A 116 8.63 24.49 -0.12
N VAL A 117 8.90 23.36 -0.77
CA VAL A 117 9.62 23.28 -2.04
C VAL A 117 8.87 24.05 -3.13
N LYS A 118 7.55 23.83 -3.28
CA LYS A 118 6.72 24.58 -4.25
C LYS A 118 6.88 26.09 -4.07
N ARG A 119 6.75 26.58 -2.82
CA ARG A 119 6.88 28.02 -2.52
C ARG A 119 8.28 28.59 -2.83
N ALA A 120 9.33 27.78 -2.60
CA ALA A 120 10.72 28.23 -2.75
C ALA A 120 11.25 28.13 -4.18
N THR A 121 10.63 27.33 -5.06
CA THR A 121 11.15 26.99 -6.39
C THR A 121 10.15 27.18 -7.53
N GLY A 122 8.84 27.29 -7.23
CA GLY A 122 7.78 27.33 -8.24
C GLY A 122 7.44 25.96 -8.85
N ALA A 123 8.08 24.88 -8.41
CA ALA A 123 7.78 23.52 -8.89
C ALA A 123 6.31 23.16 -8.62
N LYS A 124 5.68 22.43 -9.54
CA LYS A 124 4.32 21.90 -9.38
C LYS A 124 4.29 20.83 -8.29
N TYR A 125 3.28 20.85 -7.44
CA TYR A 125 3.19 19.98 -6.28
C TYR A 125 2.11 18.92 -6.42
N ILE A 126 2.50 17.64 -6.27
CA ILE A 126 1.59 16.50 -6.18
C ILE A 126 1.51 16.06 -4.73
N PHE A 127 0.28 16.02 -4.21
CA PHE A 127 -0.04 15.41 -2.92
C PHE A 127 -0.56 13.98 -3.13
N ASP A 128 0.33 12.99 -3.03
CA ASP A 128 -0.02 11.57 -2.98
C ASP A 128 -0.44 11.21 -1.54
N MET A 129 -1.75 11.31 -1.23
CA MET A 129 -2.24 11.35 0.15
C MET A 129 -2.11 10.03 0.90
N ARG A 130 -2.22 8.90 0.25
CA ARG A 130 -2.08 7.53 0.78
C ARG A 130 -3.09 7.11 1.87
N GLY A 131 -4.04 7.93 2.22
CA GLY A 131 -5.07 7.68 3.23
C GLY A 131 -5.40 8.92 4.06
N PHE A 132 -6.41 8.81 4.95
CA PHE A 132 -6.80 9.86 5.89
C PHE A 132 -5.98 9.76 7.17
N TRP A 133 -4.70 10.09 7.11
CA TRP A 133 -3.75 9.85 8.19
C TRP A 133 -4.15 10.45 9.56
N PRO A 134 -4.69 11.70 9.67
CA PRO A 134 -5.15 12.21 10.97
C PRO A 134 -6.31 11.39 11.55
N ASP A 135 -7.24 10.98 10.70
CA ASP A 135 -8.40 10.19 11.09
C ASP A 135 -8.01 8.75 11.44
N GLU A 136 -7.01 8.17 10.75
CA GLU A 136 -6.43 6.88 11.13
C GLU A 136 -5.85 6.91 12.56
N ARG A 137 -5.29 8.04 13.00
CA ARG A 137 -4.81 8.19 14.39
C ARG A 137 -5.94 8.21 15.39
N VAL A 138 -7.09 8.76 15.01
CA VAL A 138 -8.30 8.75 15.85
C VAL A 138 -8.94 7.37 15.86
N ASP A 139 -9.19 6.78 14.70
CA ASP A 139 -9.82 5.47 14.56
C ASP A 139 -8.97 4.35 15.18
N GLY A 140 -7.63 4.51 15.17
CA GLY A 140 -6.67 3.63 15.85
C GLY A 140 -6.51 3.89 17.35
N GLY A 141 -7.29 4.83 17.94
CA GLY A 141 -7.26 5.11 19.37
C GLY A 141 -6.01 5.87 19.88
N ILE A 142 -5.16 6.37 18.98
CA ILE A 142 -3.92 7.09 19.32
C ILE A 142 -4.22 8.55 19.69
N TRP A 143 -5.17 9.17 18.99
CA TRP A 143 -5.61 10.54 19.24
C TRP A 143 -7.09 10.58 19.56
N ARG A 144 -7.48 11.59 20.35
CA ARG A 144 -8.91 11.94 20.50
C ARG A 144 -9.29 12.92 19.40
N LYS A 145 -10.50 12.80 18.84
CA LYS A 145 -11.03 13.73 17.81
C LYS A 145 -11.08 15.19 18.28
N THR A 146 -11.19 15.40 19.60
CA THR A 146 -11.15 16.72 20.26
C THR A 146 -9.74 17.23 20.53
N SER A 147 -8.69 16.43 20.31
CA SER A 147 -7.30 16.80 20.66
C SER A 147 -6.76 17.90 19.76
N LEU A 148 -5.84 18.71 20.33
CA LEU A 148 -5.15 19.77 19.58
C LEU A 148 -4.36 19.19 18.40
N GLN A 149 -3.72 18.03 18.59
CA GLN A 149 -2.98 17.35 17.53
C GLN A 149 -3.88 17.06 16.33
N TYR A 150 -5.06 16.46 16.54
CA TYR A 150 -6.01 16.19 15.47
C TYR A 150 -6.42 17.47 14.74
N ARG A 151 -6.79 18.53 15.47
CA ARG A 151 -7.18 19.83 14.88
C ARG A 151 -6.06 20.45 14.05
N VAL A 152 -4.82 20.40 14.55
CA VAL A 152 -3.64 20.89 13.82
C VAL A 152 -3.43 20.10 12.54
N PHE A 153 -3.49 18.76 12.60
CA PHE A 153 -3.26 17.94 11.40
C PHE A 153 -4.43 18.00 10.40
N LYS A 154 -5.67 18.26 10.83
CA LYS A 154 -6.76 18.58 9.90
C LYS A 154 -6.55 19.95 9.23
N ALA A 155 -6.00 20.93 9.92
CA ALA A 155 -5.61 22.19 9.31
C ALA A 155 -4.42 22.03 8.33
N VAL A 156 -3.48 21.13 8.65
CA VAL A 156 -2.41 20.71 7.73
C VAL A 156 -3.01 20.05 6.49
N GLU A 157 -3.88 19.06 6.66
CA GLU A 157 -4.57 18.37 5.57
C GLU A 157 -5.24 19.35 4.61
N ARG A 158 -6.00 20.30 5.14
CA ARG A 158 -6.59 21.40 4.34
C ARG A 158 -5.54 22.12 3.49
N ARG A 159 -4.38 22.47 4.10
CA ARG A 159 -3.31 23.16 3.37
C ARG A 159 -2.66 22.30 2.30
N LEU A 160 -2.52 20.99 2.54
CA LEU A 160 -1.98 20.04 1.57
C LEU A 160 -2.88 19.93 0.36
N PHE A 161 -4.20 19.75 0.55
CA PHE A 161 -5.17 19.70 -0.53
C PHE A 161 -5.23 21.01 -1.31
N LEU A 162 -5.45 22.15 -0.64
CA LEU A 162 -5.58 23.46 -1.31
C LEU A 162 -4.29 23.95 -1.96
N GLY A 163 -3.15 23.46 -1.51
CA GLY A 163 -1.85 23.79 -2.09
C GLY A 163 -1.41 22.88 -3.25
N ALA A 164 -2.09 21.76 -3.44
CA ALA A 164 -1.72 20.79 -4.48
C ALA A 164 -2.11 21.28 -5.89
N ASP A 165 -1.24 21.04 -6.87
CA ASP A 165 -1.57 21.16 -8.28
C ASP A 165 -2.23 19.88 -8.80
N HIS A 166 -2.03 18.76 -8.08
CA HIS A 166 -2.69 17.48 -8.30
C HIS A 166 -2.70 16.64 -7.02
N VAL A 167 -3.81 15.93 -6.79
CA VAL A 167 -3.95 14.98 -5.67
C VAL A 167 -4.03 13.56 -6.23
N VAL A 168 -3.36 12.62 -5.55
CA VAL A 168 -3.52 11.20 -5.84
C VAL A 168 -4.16 10.53 -4.64
N SER A 169 -5.26 9.82 -4.89
CA SER A 169 -5.96 8.97 -3.92
C SER A 169 -5.73 7.50 -4.26
N LEU A 170 -5.72 6.63 -3.24
CA LEU A 170 -5.65 5.18 -3.46
C LEU A 170 -6.97 4.58 -3.92
N THR A 171 -8.09 5.25 -3.63
CA THR A 171 -9.43 4.67 -3.78
C THR A 171 -10.44 5.69 -4.27
N ARG A 172 -11.44 5.23 -5.01
CA ARG A 172 -12.62 6.01 -5.38
C ARG A 172 -13.44 6.38 -4.13
N ALA A 173 -13.55 5.45 -3.17
CA ALA A 173 -14.22 5.71 -1.90
C ALA A 173 -13.58 6.89 -1.15
N GLY A 174 -12.24 6.99 -1.13
CA GLY A 174 -11.53 8.12 -0.55
C GLY A 174 -11.82 9.44 -1.26
N VAL A 175 -11.91 9.44 -2.59
CA VAL A 175 -12.29 10.63 -3.37
C VAL A 175 -13.69 11.08 -2.98
N ARG A 176 -14.68 10.18 -2.97
CA ARG A 176 -16.06 10.50 -2.55
C ARG A 176 -16.13 11.11 -1.15
N GLU A 177 -15.21 10.76 -0.25
CA GLU A 177 -15.19 11.34 1.10
C GLU A 177 -14.58 12.73 1.14
N PHE A 178 -13.40 12.95 0.54
CA PHE A 178 -12.78 14.28 0.63
C PHE A 178 -13.46 15.33 -0.25
N GLU A 179 -14.18 14.96 -1.31
CA GLU A 179 -15.04 15.87 -2.05
C GLU A 179 -16.13 16.52 -1.18
N ARG A 180 -16.52 15.85 -0.07
CA ARG A 180 -17.48 16.33 0.92
C ARG A 180 -16.87 17.16 2.03
N PHE A 181 -15.55 17.38 2.04
CA PHE A 181 -14.91 18.17 3.09
C PHE A 181 -15.30 19.65 2.97
N ASP A 182 -15.95 20.19 4.00
CA ASP A 182 -16.42 21.59 4.06
C ASP A 182 -15.34 22.58 3.68
N TYR A 183 -14.09 22.31 4.08
CA TYR A 183 -12.97 23.19 3.80
C TYR A 183 -12.49 23.18 2.35
N LEU A 184 -12.91 22.23 1.54
CA LEU A 184 -12.64 22.22 0.09
C LEU A 184 -13.71 23.00 -0.69
N GLN A 185 -14.99 23.00 -0.24
CA GLN A 185 -16.08 23.81 -0.79
C GLN A 185 -16.07 23.91 -2.32
N GLY A 186 -16.00 22.79 -3.00
CA GLY A 186 -15.91 22.73 -4.47
C GLY A 186 -14.57 23.14 -5.07
N ARG A 187 -13.56 23.41 -4.25
CA ARG A 187 -12.17 23.71 -4.69
C ARG A 187 -11.28 22.47 -4.63
N VAL A 188 -11.82 21.32 -4.99
CA VAL A 188 -11.03 20.08 -5.07
C VAL A 188 -10.03 20.23 -6.21
N PRO A 189 -8.71 20.05 -5.93
CA PRO A 189 -7.73 20.06 -7.02
C PRO A 189 -7.97 18.88 -7.98
N PRO A 190 -7.38 18.89 -9.18
CA PRO A 190 -7.42 17.73 -10.06
C PRO A 190 -6.98 16.45 -9.31
N VAL A 191 -7.76 15.37 -9.46
CA VAL A 191 -7.56 14.11 -8.73
C VAL A 191 -7.35 12.96 -9.71
N SER A 192 -6.44 12.04 -9.36
CA SER A 192 -6.35 10.70 -9.96
C SER A 192 -6.45 9.64 -8.89
N VAL A 193 -7.07 8.50 -9.22
CA VAL A 193 -7.10 7.33 -8.35
C VAL A 193 -6.03 6.35 -8.83
N ILE A 194 -4.97 6.21 -8.05
CA ILE A 194 -3.89 5.25 -8.32
C ILE A 194 -3.77 4.35 -7.09
N PRO A 195 -4.24 3.09 -7.17
CA PRO A 195 -4.24 2.17 -6.03
C PRO A 195 -2.82 1.78 -5.60
N THR A 196 -2.70 0.94 -4.59
CA THR A 196 -1.44 0.25 -4.30
C THR A 196 -1.18 -0.78 -5.39
N CYS A 197 -0.32 -0.44 -6.35
CA CYS A 197 -0.03 -1.32 -7.48
C CYS A 197 0.97 -2.42 -7.11
N THR A 198 0.88 -3.50 -7.86
CA THR A 198 1.67 -4.73 -7.71
C THR A 198 2.56 -4.91 -8.93
N ASN A 199 3.80 -5.33 -8.71
CA ASN A 199 4.70 -5.71 -9.78
C ASN A 199 4.28 -7.08 -10.35
N LEU A 200 3.65 -7.06 -11.53
CA LEU A 200 3.08 -8.26 -12.16
C LEU A 200 4.13 -9.24 -12.72
N ASP A 201 5.39 -8.84 -12.78
CA ASP A 201 6.50 -9.74 -13.16
C ASP A 201 6.94 -10.59 -11.96
N LEU A 202 6.88 -10.02 -10.74
CA LEU A 202 7.16 -10.73 -9.49
C LEU A 202 5.96 -11.55 -9.00
N PHE A 203 4.75 -11.00 -9.16
CA PHE A 203 3.50 -11.64 -8.77
C PHE A 203 2.79 -12.12 -10.03
N ARG A 204 2.88 -13.41 -10.30
CA ARG A 204 2.30 -14.04 -11.50
C ARG A 204 1.74 -15.41 -11.15
N PRO A 205 0.74 -15.89 -11.90
CA PRO A 205 0.29 -17.27 -11.76
C PRO A 205 1.47 -18.24 -11.97
N VAL A 206 1.64 -19.14 -11.03
CA VAL A 206 2.61 -20.24 -11.14
C VAL A 206 1.79 -21.51 -11.34
N PRO A 207 2.06 -22.29 -12.40
CA PRO A 207 1.43 -23.61 -12.55
C PRO A 207 1.69 -24.43 -11.29
N PRO A 208 0.69 -25.14 -10.75
CA PRO A 208 0.92 -26.01 -9.61
C PRO A 208 1.96 -27.07 -9.97
N ALA A 209 2.96 -27.24 -9.11
CA ALA A 209 4.05 -28.21 -9.35
C ALA A 209 3.56 -29.67 -9.43
N ALA A 210 2.40 -29.94 -8.83
CA ALA A 210 1.60 -31.18 -8.96
C ALA A 210 0.17 -30.83 -8.55
N PRO A 211 -0.85 -31.61 -9.00
CA PRO A 211 -2.20 -31.48 -8.48
C PRO A 211 -2.16 -31.75 -6.96
N SER A 212 -2.27 -30.69 -6.14
CA SER A 212 -2.42 -30.86 -4.70
C SER A 212 -3.86 -31.27 -4.42
N SER A 213 -4.04 -32.37 -3.69
CA SER A 213 -5.36 -32.78 -3.21
C SER A 213 -5.84 -31.91 -2.04
N SER A 214 -4.96 -31.08 -1.45
CA SER A 214 -5.25 -30.28 -0.27
C SER A 214 -5.37 -28.79 -0.61
N PHE A 215 -6.44 -28.15 -0.14
CA PHE A 215 -6.67 -26.72 -0.28
C PHE A 215 -5.74 -25.93 0.66
N THR A 216 -5.07 -24.92 0.15
CA THR A 216 -4.19 -24.03 0.93
C THR A 216 -4.74 -22.61 0.96
N LEU A 217 -5.25 -22.18 2.13
CA LEU A 217 -5.60 -20.78 2.37
C LEU A 217 -4.34 -19.97 2.72
N GLY A 218 -4.21 -18.77 2.16
CA GLY A 218 -3.03 -17.94 2.34
C GLY A 218 -3.29 -16.62 3.05
N TYR A 219 -2.34 -16.19 3.87
CA TYR A 219 -2.30 -14.87 4.47
C TYR A 219 -0.92 -14.25 4.22
N ILE A 220 -0.87 -13.00 3.74
CA ILE A 220 0.39 -12.28 3.54
C ILE A 220 0.37 -10.92 4.25
N GLY A 221 1.52 -10.51 4.78
CA GLY A 221 1.73 -9.21 5.39
C GLY A 221 1.59 -9.19 6.90
N SER A 222 1.54 -8.00 7.47
CA SER A 222 1.56 -7.78 8.92
C SER A 222 0.29 -8.27 9.61
N VAL A 223 0.45 -8.66 10.85
CA VAL A 223 -0.59 -8.82 11.87
C VAL A 223 -0.42 -7.69 12.90
N GLY A 224 -1.48 -7.17 13.45
CA GLY A 224 -1.41 -6.07 14.43
C GLY A 224 -2.65 -5.17 14.37
N SER A 225 -2.60 -4.02 15.02
CA SER A 225 -3.73 -3.17 15.41
C SER A 225 -4.81 -2.87 14.35
N TRP A 226 -4.47 -2.93 13.08
CA TRP A 226 -5.42 -2.72 11.97
C TRP A 226 -5.91 -4.00 11.32
N TYR A 227 -5.29 -5.15 11.63
CA TYR A 227 -5.60 -6.43 11.00
C TYR A 227 -6.33 -7.31 12.01
N MET A 228 -7.50 -7.80 11.63
CA MET A 228 -8.36 -8.63 12.47
C MET A 228 -7.94 -10.11 12.31
N PHE A 229 -6.73 -10.43 12.78
CA PHE A 229 -6.17 -11.76 12.60
C PHE A 229 -6.89 -12.83 13.42
N GLU A 230 -7.52 -12.45 14.54
CA GLU A 230 -8.37 -13.33 15.34
C GLU A 230 -9.57 -13.81 14.51
N GLU A 231 -10.15 -12.95 13.69
CA GLU A 231 -11.25 -13.32 12.79
C GLU A 231 -10.75 -14.21 11.63
N VAL A 232 -9.53 -13.97 11.14
CA VAL A 232 -8.88 -14.88 10.19
C VAL A 232 -8.68 -16.26 10.83
N ALA A 233 -8.23 -16.35 12.08
CA ALA A 233 -8.04 -17.59 12.80
C ALA A 233 -9.35 -18.40 12.97
N LYS A 234 -10.49 -17.72 13.20
CA LYS A 234 -11.82 -18.37 13.22
C LYS A 234 -12.15 -19.01 11.87
N VAL A 235 -11.94 -18.28 10.76
CA VAL A 235 -12.19 -18.83 9.42
C VAL A 235 -11.27 -20.01 9.12
N VAL A 236 -10.00 -19.94 9.52
CA VAL A 236 -9.06 -21.07 9.39
C VAL A 236 -9.53 -22.28 10.17
N ARG A 237 -10.02 -22.09 11.39
CA ARG A 237 -10.62 -23.18 12.18
C ARG A 237 -11.83 -23.79 11.45
N MET A 238 -12.75 -22.97 10.94
CA MET A 238 -13.92 -23.44 10.17
C MET A 238 -13.51 -24.20 8.89
N LEU A 239 -12.45 -23.73 8.21
CA LEU A 239 -11.88 -24.44 7.05
C LEU A 239 -11.36 -25.82 7.44
N PHE A 240 -10.62 -25.91 8.54
CA PHE A 240 -10.05 -27.17 9.00
C PHE A 240 -11.10 -28.17 9.47
N ASP A 241 -12.22 -27.69 10.01
CA ASP A 241 -13.37 -28.54 10.35
C ASP A 241 -14.10 -29.05 9.10
N ALA A 242 -14.19 -28.22 8.05
CA ALA A 242 -14.87 -28.57 6.81
C ALA A 242 -14.00 -29.41 5.85
N GLN A 243 -12.67 -29.26 5.90
CA GLN A 243 -11.72 -29.93 5.02
C GLN A 243 -10.49 -30.43 5.82
N PRO A 244 -10.47 -31.73 6.20
CA PRO A 244 -9.42 -32.30 7.02
C PRO A 244 -8.01 -32.16 6.47
N ASP A 245 -7.84 -32.14 5.14
CA ASP A 245 -6.53 -32.01 4.47
C ASP A 245 -6.11 -30.56 4.16
N ALA A 246 -6.99 -29.58 4.43
CA ALA A 246 -6.67 -28.17 4.16
C ALA A 246 -5.48 -27.67 4.98
N ARG A 247 -4.75 -26.73 4.44
CA ARG A 247 -3.57 -26.08 5.06
C ARG A 247 -3.76 -24.59 5.14
N PHE A 248 -3.03 -23.98 6.05
CA PHE A 248 -2.95 -22.52 6.15
C PHE A 248 -1.50 -22.05 6.03
N LYS A 249 -1.22 -21.16 5.10
CA LYS A 249 0.13 -20.60 4.89
C LYS A 249 0.14 -19.11 5.20
N VAL A 250 1.09 -18.68 6.04
CA VAL A 250 1.27 -17.30 6.48
C VAL A 250 2.66 -16.81 6.07
N ILE A 251 2.72 -15.77 5.24
CA ILE A 251 3.96 -15.09 4.89
C ILE A 251 4.02 -13.76 5.63
N ASN A 252 4.88 -13.70 6.64
CA ASN A 252 5.01 -12.54 7.53
C ASN A 252 6.46 -12.35 7.97
N LYS A 253 6.96 -11.11 8.02
CA LYS A 253 8.36 -10.82 8.39
C LYS A 253 8.66 -10.91 9.88
N GLY A 254 7.64 -11.01 10.74
CA GLY A 254 7.83 -11.04 12.19
C GLY A 254 6.53 -11.24 12.95
N GLY A 255 6.59 -11.33 14.29
CA GLY A 255 5.40 -11.56 15.11
C GLY A 255 4.83 -12.97 15.00
N HIS A 256 5.65 -13.97 14.61
CA HIS A 256 5.23 -15.35 14.42
C HIS A 256 4.60 -15.96 15.69
N ASP A 257 5.10 -15.58 16.87
CA ASP A 257 4.54 -16.08 18.13
C ASP A 257 3.13 -15.56 18.38
N ALA A 258 2.85 -14.28 18.08
CA ALA A 258 1.52 -13.73 18.17
C ALA A 258 0.55 -14.40 17.18
N ILE A 259 1.03 -14.75 15.97
CA ILE A 259 0.26 -15.52 14.98
C ILE A 259 -0.07 -16.90 15.53
N ARG A 260 0.91 -17.65 16.04
CA ARG A 260 0.69 -18.98 16.64
C ARG A 260 -0.26 -18.92 17.84
N GLN A 261 -0.09 -17.89 18.67
CA GLN A 261 -0.98 -17.66 19.82
C GLN A 261 -2.43 -17.43 19.38
N ALA A 262 -2.68 -16.55 18.42
CA ALA A 262 -4.04 -16.28 17.93
C ALA A 262 -4.69 -17.54 17.29
N LEU A 263 -3.93 -18.29 16.50
CA LEU A 263 -4.39 -19.55 15.90
C LEU A 263 -4.69 -20.60 16.98
N GLY A 264 -3.82 -20.75 17.98
CA GLY A 264 -4.03 -21.69 19.09
C GLY A 264 -5.25 -21.33 19.93
N GLN A 265 -5.46 -20.04 20.22
CA GLN A 265 -6.67 -19.58 20.93
C GLN A 265 -7.96 -19.85 20.15
N ALA A 266 -7.92 -19.84 18.84
CA ALA A 266 -9.04 -20.23 17.98
C ALA A 266 -9.21 -21.75 17.84
N GLY A 267 -8.31 -22.56 18.44
CA GLY A 267 -8.34 -24.03 18.35
C GLY A 267 -7.88 -24.57 17.00
N VAL A 268 -7.04 -23.83 16.27
CA VAL A 268 -6.48 -24.27 14.98
C VAL A 268 -5.36 -25.29 15.22
N ASP A 269 -5.38 -26.40 14.50
CA ASP A 269 -4.29 -27.38 14.49
C ASP A 269 -3.05 -26.81 13.83
N LEU A 270 -2.04 -26.45 14.63
CA LEU A 270 -0.80 -25.83 14.18
C LEU A 270 0.08 -26.74 13.31
N SER A 271 -0.12 -28.06 13.32
CA SER A 271 0.61 -28.99 12.46
C SER A 271 0.26 -28.79 10.97
N ARG A 272 -0.86 -28.14 10.69
CA ARG A 272 -1.36 -27.82 9.34
C ARG A 272 -1.06 -26.36 8.93
N VAL A 273 -0.27 -25.64 9.73
CA VAL A 273 0.06 -24.23 9.51
C VAL A 273 1.52 -24.06 9.16
N ASP A 274 1.80 -23.40 8.03
CA ASP A 274 3.16 -22.99 7.62
C ASP A 274 3.31 -21.48 7.82
N ILE A 275 4.21 -21.05 8.72
CA ILE A 275 4.48 -19.64 9.01
C ILE A 275 5.94 -19.34 8.70
N LYS A 276 6.18 -18.44 7.74
CA LYS A 276 7.56 -18.11 7.37
C LYS A 276 7.74 -16.65 6.96
N ALA A 277 8.98 -16.19 7.02
CA ALA A 277 9.44 -14.93 6.47
C ALA A 277 10.20 -15.19 5.17
N VAL A 278 9.91 -14.39 4.15
CA VAL A 278 10.62 -14.43 2.88
C VAL A 278 10.95 -13.01 2.42
N SER A 279 11.90 -12.87 1.49
CA SER A 279 12.19 -11.60 0.82
C SER A 279 11.05 -11.21 -0.12
N TYR A 280 10.96 -9.92 -0.47
CA TYR A 280 9.85 -9.40 -1.30
C TYR A 280 9.74 -10.09 -2.66
N ASP A 281 10.86 -10.40 -3.28
CA ASP A 281 10.94 -11.10 -4.57
C ASP A 281 10.43 -12.56 -4.52
N GLN A 282 10.46 -13.18 -3.33
CA GLN A 282 9.98 -14.55 -3.12
C GLN A 282 8.49 -14.64 -2.76
N VAL A 283 7.87 -13.52 -2.33
CA VAL A 283 6.46 -13.55 -1.89
C VAL A 283 5.54 -14.08 -2.99
N GLY A 284 5.75 -13.67 -4.25
CA GLY A 284 4.92 -14.12 -5.38
C GLY A 284 4.98 -15.63 -5.62
N VAL A 285 6.15 -16.24 -5.45
CA VAL A 285 6.34 -17.71 -5.56
C VAL A 285 5.56 -18.42 -4.45
N GLU A 286 5.64 -17.90 -3.21
CA GLU A 286 4.93 -18.48 -2.07
C GLU A 286 3.40 -18.36 -2.21
N VAL A 287 2.90 -17.23 -2.72
CA VAL A 287 1.48 -17.03 -3.03
C VAL A 287 1.04 -17.96 -4.17
N GLY A 288 1.90 -18.24 -5.13
CA GLY A 288 1.64 -19.22 -6.19
C GLY A 288 1.21 -20.59 -5.66
N GLY A 289 1.77 -21.03 -4.55
CA GLY A 289 1.43 -22.30 -3.86
C GLY A 289 0.19 -22.24 -2.97
N MET A 290 -0.60 -21.16 -2.99
CA MET A 290 -1.89 -21.03 -2.28
C MET A 290 -3.04 -21.16 -3.28
N ASP A 291 -4.26 -21.49 -2.81
CA ASP A 291 -5.46 -21.56 -3.65
C ASP A 291 -6.32 -20.30 -3.54
N ALA A 292 -6.32 -19.65 -2.38
CA ALA A 292 -7.01 -18.39 -2.13
C ALA A 292 -6.30 -17.55 -1.08
N GLY A 293 -6.58 -16.24 -1.05
CA GLY A 293 -6.12 -15.31 -0.03
C GLY A 293 -7.21 -14.96 0.99
N ILE A 294 -6.80 -14.67 2.23
CA ILE A 294 -7.69 -14.11 3.24
C ILE A 294 -7.03 -12.93 3.93
N PHE A 295 -7.79 -11.86 4.14
CA PHE A 295 -7.37 -10.74 4.97
C PHE A 295 -8.56 -9.93 5.47
N PHE A 296 -8.51 -9.55 6.74
CA PHE A 296 -9.51 -8.67 7.33
C PHE A 296 -8.83 -7.45 7.94
N ILE A 297 -9.41 -6.29 7.69
CA ILE A 297 -8.92 -4.99 8.16
C ILE A 297 -10.04 -4.34 8.96
N LYS A 298 -9.73 -3.84 10.16
CA LYS A 298 -10.69 -3.16 11.01
C LYS A 298 -11.42 -2.07 10.23
N PRO A 299 -12.74 -2.20 10.03
CA PRO A 299 -13.51 -1.21 9.31
C PRO A 299 -13.57 0.08 10.12
N ALA A 300 -13.19 1.17 9.48
CA ALA A 300 -13.22 2.49 10.07
C ALA A 300 -13.41 3.53 8.95
N TRP A 301 -13.89 4.73 9.32
CA TRP A 301 -14.12 5.77 8.31
C TRP A 301 -12.84 6.10 7.54
N SER A 302 -11.70 6.20 8.24
CA SER A 302 -10.40 6.49 7.62
C SER A 302 -9.95 5.41 6.62
N LYS A 303 -10.43 4.17 6.76
CA LYS A 303 -10.06 3.06 5.88
C LYS A 303 -10.74 3.10 4.52
N ARG A 304 -11.70 4.00 4.30
CA ARG A 304 -12.27 4.28 2.97
C ARG A 304 -11.22 4.75 1.96
N ALA A 305 -10.16 5.40 2.44
CA ALA A 305 -9.03 5.82 1.59
C ALA A 305 -7.84 4.84 1.59
N SER A 306 -8.02 3.62 2.11
CA SER A 306 -6.97 2.59 2.14
C SER A 306 -7.17 1.55 1.05
N CYS A 307 -6.09 1.19 0.36
CA CYS A 307 -6.07 0.10 -0.61
C CYS A 307 -5.12 -1.00 -0.11
N PRO A 308 -5.63 -2.21 0.20
CA PRO A 308 -4.79 -3.31 0.69
C PRO A 308 -3.86 -3.84 -0.40
N THR A 309 -2.54 -3.70 -0.23
CA THR A 309 -1.53 -4.19 -1.19
C THR A 309 -1.70 -5.68 -1.49
N ARG A 310 -1.98 -6.46 -0.43
CA ARG A 310 -2.16 -7.92 -0.54
C ARG A 310 -3.27 -8.36 -1.48
N MET A 311 -4.32 -7.55 -1.67
CA MET A 311 -5.37 -7.82 -2.64
C MET A 311 -4.80 -7.90 -4.06
N GLY A 312 -4.06 -6.87 -4.47
CA GLY A 312 -3.40 -6.87 -5.78
C GLY A 312 -2.39 -8.00 -5.94
N GLU A 313 -1.66 -8.34 -4.88
CA GLU A 313 -0.66 -9.42 -4.87
C GLU A 313 -1.31 -10.80 -5.04
N PHE A 314 -2.41 -11.12 -4.34
CA PHE A 314 -3.16 -12.35 -4.54
C PHE A 314 -3.78 -12.43 -5.93
N LEU A 315 -4.49 -11.38 -6.36
CA LEU A 315 -5.13 -11.35 -7.67
C LEU A 315 -4.10 -11.49 -8.81
N ALA A 316 -2.94 -10.84 -8.69
CA ALA A 316 -1.86 -10.96 -9.66
C ALA A 316 -1.34 -12.41 -9.81
N CYS A 317 -1.36 -13.19 -8.73
CA CYS A 317 -1.02 -14.61 -8.73
C CYS A 317 -2.20 -15.52 -9.12
N GLY A 318 -3.32 -14.98 -9.56
CA GLY A 318 -4.50 -15.76 -9.95
C GLY A 318 -5.31 -16.31 -8.78
N LYS A 319 -5.20 -15.71 -7.56
CA LYS A 319 -5.84 -16.22 -6.34
C LYS A 319 -7.01 -15.34 -5.92
N PRO A 320 -8.24 -15.88 -5.86
CA PRO A 320 -9.39 -15.16 -5.33
C PRO A 320 -9.25 -14.92 -3.83
N CYS A 321 -9.95 -13.90 -3.30
CA CYS A 321 -9.77 -13.47 -1.93
C CYS A 321 -11.08 -13.48 -1.12
N LEU A 322 -10.94 -13.73 0.19
CA LEU A 322 -11.94 -13.43 1.20
C LEU A 322 -11.50 -12.20 2.01
N ALA A 323 -12.29 -11.14 1.99
CA ALA A 323 -11.99 -9.92 2.74
C ALA A 323 -13.27 -9.24 3.23
N ASN A 324 -13.12 -8.24 4.12
CA ASN A 324 -14.29 -7.48 4.56
C ASN A 324 -14.50 -6.19 3.76
N GLY A 325 -15.74 -5.77 3.65
CA GLY A 325 -16.15 -4.47 3.17
C GLY A 325 -15.75 -3.32 4.11
N GLY A 326 -16.04 -2.07 3.69
CA GLY A 326 -15.72 -0.86 4.45
C GLY A 326 -14.24 -0.45 4.40
N VAL A 327 -13.45 -1.07 3.52
CA VAL A 327 -12.03 -0.78 3.30
C VAL A 327 -11.82 -0.40 1.83
N GLY A 328 -11.61 0.87 1.58
CA GLY A 328 -11.41 1.40 0.23
C GLY A 328 -12.48 0.93 -0.75
N ASP A 329 -12.02 0.40 -1.87
CA ASP A 329 -12.86 -0.10 -2.95
C ASP A 329 -12.97 -1.65 -2.96
N VAL A 330 -12.53 -2.37 -1.90
CA VAL A 330 -12.43 -3.84 -1.86
C VAL A 330 -13.75 -4.52 -2.25
N GLU A 331 -14.85 -4.11 -1.61
CA GLU A 331 -16.17 -4.70 -1.88
C GLU A 331 -16.63 -4.41 -3.31
N GLU A 332 -16.49 -3.16 -3.75
CA GLU A 332 -16.86 -2.74 -5.10
C GLU A 332 -16.05 -3.49 -6.17
N ASP A 333 -14.74 -3.66 -5.93
CA ASP A 333 -13.86 -4.39 -6.83
C ASP A 333 -14.22 -5.88 -6.93
N PHE A 334 -14.51 -6.54 -5.79
CA PHE A 334 -14.93 -7.95 -5.80
C PHE A 334 -16.26 -8.16 -6.51
N VAL A 335 -17.24 -7.27 -6.28
CA VAL A 335 -18.53 -7.34 -6.97
C VAL A 335 -18.37 -7.14 -8.48
N GLN A 336 -17.54 -6.19 -8.90
CA GLN A 336 -17.34 -5.90 -10.33
C GLN A 336 -16.58 -6.99 -11.06
N THR A 337 -15.59 -7.59 -10.41
CA THR A 337 -14.67 -8.55 -11.06
C THR A 337 -15.02 -10.01 -10.81
N GLY A 338 -15.83 -10.31 -9.80
CA GLY A 338 -16.12 -11.68 -9.39
C GLY A 338 -14.88 -12.44 -8.89
N THR A 339 -13.90 -11.73 -8.29
CA THR A 339 -12.61 -12.30 -7.88
C THR A 339 -12.45 -12.46 -6.37
N GLY A 340 -13.52 -12.27 -5.61
CA GLY A 340 -13.47 -12.40 -4.16
C GLY A 340 -14.83 -12.37 -3.52
N VAL A 341 -14.85 -12.66 -2.24
CA VAL A 341 -16.04 -12.69 -1.38
C VAL A 341 -15.92 -11.60 -0.34
N PRO A 342 -16.76 -10.53 -0.39
CA PRO A 342 -16.76 -9.49 0.62
C PRO A 342 -17.67 -9.90 1.78
N ILE A 343 -17.21 -9.81 3.03
CA ILE A 343 -18.06 -9.96 4.22
C ILE A 343 -18.45 -8.60 4.80
N ARG A 344 -19.60 -8.52 5.44
CA ARG A 344 -20.12 -7.29 6.06
C ARG A 344 -20.36 -7.40 7.56
N ASP A 345 -20.44 -8.61 8.08
CA ASP A 345 -20.55 -8.89 9.52
C ASP A 345 -19.67 -10.08 9.91
N TRP A 346 -19.54 -10.30 11.22
CA TRP A 346 -18.60 -11.24 11.81
C TRP A 346 -19.27 -12.43 12.48
N SER A 347 -20.55 -12.65 12.19
CA SER A 347 -21.26 -13.83 12.72
C SER A 347 -20.67 -15.12 12.14
N ASP A 348 -20.67 -16.16 12.94
CA ASP A 348 -20.19 -17.48 12.49
C ASP A 348 -20.94 -17.99 11.25
N ALA A 349 -22.21 -17.64 11.12
CA ALA A 349 -23.00 -17.99 9.96
C ALA A 349 -22.48 -17.31 8.69
N THR A 350 -22.25 -15.99 8.74
CA THR A 350 -21.68 -15.21 7.62
C THR A 350 -20.29 -15.71 7.27
N LEU A 351 -19.43 -15.98 8.26
CA LEU A 351 -18.07 -16.46 8.00
C LEU A 351 -18.07 -17.85 7.34
N ARG A 352 -18.95 -18.78 7.78
CA ARG A 352 -19.09 -20.10 7.14
C ARG A 352 -19.61 -20.02 5.72
N ASP A 353 -20.63 -19.19 5.48
CA ASP A 353 -21.18 -18.98 4.14
C ASP A 353 -20.15 -18.35 3.20
N ALA A 354 -19.44 -17.33 3.66
CA ALA A 354 -18.37 -16.69 2.90
C ALA A 354 -17.20 -17.64 2.58
N LEU A 355 -16.84 -18.52 3.51
CA LEU A 355 -15.86 -19.58 3.28
C LEU A 355 -16.35 -20.55 2.21
N ALA A 356 -17.62 -21.00 2.30
CA ALA A 356 -18.21 -21.89 1.30
C ALA A 356 -18.23 -21.24 -0.09
N GLN A 357 -18.58 -19.96 -0.18
CA GLN A 357 -18.52 -19.19 -1.41
C GLN A 357 -17.09 -19.09 -1.96
N LEU A 358 -16.08 -18.83 -1.11
CA LEU A 358 -14.69 -18.80 -1.52
C LEU A 358 -14.23 -20.14 -2.10
N LEU A 359 -14.57 -21.25 -1.42
CA LEU A 359 -14.24 -22.59 -1.89
C LEU A 359 -14.92 -22.94 -3.22
N ALA A 360 -16.16 -22.48 -3.41
CA ALA A 360 -16.84 -22.62 -4.70
C ALA A 360 -16.19 -21.75 -5.80
N LEU A 361 -15.79 -20.54 -5.44
CA LEU A 361 -15.15 -19.60 -6.35
C LEU A 361 -13.83 -20.15 -6.89
N THR A 362 -12.99 -20.76 -6.05
CA THR A 362 -11.71 -21.34 -6.48
C THR A 362 -11.85 -22.49 -7.46
N ARG A 363 -13.03 -23.13 -7.51
CA ARG A 363 -13.32 -24.24 -8.44
C ARG A 363 -13.89 -23.79 -9.79
N GLN A 364 -14.20 -22.50 -9.94
CA GLN A 364 -14.75 -21.99 -11.20
C GLN A 364 -13.70 -22.01 -12.30
N PRO A 365 -14.03 -22.54 -13.49
CA PRO A 365 -13.12 -22.46 -14.64
C PRO A 365 -12.75 -21.00 -14.95
N GLY A 366 -11.49 -20.76 -15.29
CA GLY A 366 -11.01 -19.42 -15.65
C GLY A 366 -10.86 -18.44 -14.47
N MET A 367 -10.93 -18.92 -13.21
CA MET A 367 -10.84 -18.04 -12.04
C MET A 367 -9.43 -17.39 -11.93
N ALA A 368 -8.38 -18.16 -12.18
CA ALA A 368 -7.02 -17.63 -12.12
C ALA A 368 -6.80 -16.52 -13.15
N GLU A 369 -7.28 -16.71 -14.36
CA GLU A 369 -7.23 -15.73 -15.45
C GLU A 369 -8.06 -14.49 -15.11
N ARG A 370 -9.25 -14.67 -14.54
CA ARG A 370 -10.11 -13.56 -14.09
C ARG A 370 -9.44 -12.73 -13.00
N CYS A 371 -8.83 -13.36 -12.00
CA CYS A 371 -8.04 -12.69 -10.97
C CYS A 371 -6.87 -11.93 -11.58
N ARG A 372 -6.13 -12.57 -12.49
CA ARG A 372 -5.00 -11.95 -13.19
C ARG A 372 -5.44 -10.74 -14.00
N GLN A 373 -6.53 -10.83 -14.76
CA GLN A 373 -7.09 -9.71 -15.54
C GLN A 373 -7.48 -8.55 -14.62
N ALA A 374 -8.15 -8.83 -13.50
CA ALA A 374 -8.49 -7.80 -12.52
C ALA A 374 -7.25 -7.11 -11.94
N ALA A 375 -6.16 -7.86 -11.72
CA ALA A 375 -4.90 -7.27 -11.29
C ALA A 375 -4.24 -6.40 -12.37
N GLU A 376 -4.28 -6.82 -13.63
CA GLU A 376 -3.75 -6.06 -14.78
C GLU A 376 -4.50 -4.75 -14.98
N ASP A 377 -5.82 -4.78 -14.89
CA ASP A 377 -6.67 -3.62 -15.12
C ASP A 377 -6.58 -2.59 -13.98
N ARG A 378 -6.44 -3.06 -12.73
CA ARG A 378 -6.58 -2.20 -11.55
C ARG A 378 -5.31 -2.01 -10.73
N PHE A 379 -4.47 -3.04 -10.62
CA PHE A 379 -3.35 -3.06 -9.68
C PHE A 379 -1.99 -3.18 -10.37
N SER A 380 -1.92 -3.05 -11.70
CA SER A 380 -0.68 -3.11 -12.45
C SER A 380 0.27 -1.96 -12.08
N LEU A 381 1.49 -2.28 -11.65
CA LEU A 381 2.54 -1.28 -11.44
C LEU A 381 2.83 -0.49 -12.73
N ALA A 382 2.87 -1.16 -13.87
CA ALA A 382 3.05 -0.50 -15.16
C ALA A 382 1.91 0.49 -15.46
N GLY A 383 0.66 0.14 -15.09
CA GLY A 383 -0.49 1.03 -15.16
C GLY A 383 -0.32 2.26 -14.26
N GLY A 384 0.01 2.05 -12.99
CA GLY A 384 0.25 3.15 -12.05
C GLY A 384 1.40 4.07 -12.48
N VAL A 385 2.49 3.51 -13.03
CA VAL A 385 3.61 4.29 -13.60
C VAL A 385 3.14 5.14 -14.78
N ARG A 386 2.32 4.60 -15.70
CA ARG A 386 1.76 5.38 -16.83
C ARG A 386 0.90 6.54 -16.34
N GLU A 387 0.05 6.32 -15.33
CA GLU A 387 -0.79 7.36 -14.74
C GLU A 387 0.05 8.48 -14.10
N TYR A 388 1.05 8.15 -13.28
CA TYR A 388 1.96 9.15 -12.72
C TYR A 388 2.74 9.88 -13.82
N SER A 389 3.21 9.17 -14.84
CA SER A 389 3.93 9.77 -15.97
C SER A 389 3.03 10.78 -16.72
N ALA A 390 1.76 10.45 -16.93
CA ALA A 390 0.79 11.38 -17.53
C ALA A 390 0.56 12.63 -16.67
N ILE A 391 0.47 12.48 -15.34
CA ILE A 391 0.37 13.60 -14.40
C ILE A 391 1.62 14.49 -14.50
N TYR A 392 2.82 13.91 -14.51
CA TYR A 392 4.06 14.68 -14.60
C TYR A 392 4.15 15.46 -15.90
N ARG A 393 3.83 14.84 -17.05
CA ARG A 393 3.82 15.51 -18.36
C ARG A 393 2.84 16.69 -18.39
N ARG A 394 1.63 16.49 -17.88
CA ARG A 394 0.61 17.55 -17.81
C ARG A 394 1.07 18.72 -16.94
N LEU A 395 1.60 18.47 -15.75
CA LEU A 395 2.05 19.49 -14.80
C LEU A 395 3.31 20.25 -15.29
N SER A 396 4.16 19.61 -16.08
CA SER A 396 5.34 20.24 -16.67
C SER A 396 5.06 20.98 -18.00
N GLY A 397 3.82 21.05 -18.45
CA GLY A 397 3.44 21.71 -19.70
C GLY A 397 3.78 20.91 -20.97
N GLN A 398 4.06 19.61 -20.83
CA GLN A 398 4.42 18.73 -21.96
C GLN A 398 3.21 17.92 -22.49
N GLY A 399 2.00 18.20 -22.01
CA GLY A 399 0.78 17.48 -22.33
C GLY A 399 -0.16 18.18 -23.35
N ALA A 400 0.31 19.21 -24.02
CA ALA A 400 -0.46 19.93 -25.03
C ALA A 400 0.26 19.82 -26.38
N SER A 401 0.18 18.65 -27.02
CA SER A 401 0.43 18.47 -28.45
C SER A 401 -0.37 17.29 -28.96
#